data_c32a056ee3960a3e45cd081dbaa06187
#
_entry.id   c32a056ee3960a3e45cd081dbaa06187
#
_cell.length_a   1.000
_cell.length_b   1.000
_cell.length_c   1.000
_cell.angle_alpha   90.00
_cell.angle_beta   90.00
_cell.angle_gamma   90.00
#
_symmetry.space_group_name_H-M   'P 1'
#
loop_
_entity.id
_entity.type
_entity.pdbx_description
1 polymer ?
#
loop_
_entity_poly.entity_id
_entity_poly.type
_entity_poly.pdbx_seq_one_letter_code
_entity_poly.pdbx_strand_id
1 'polypeptide(L)'
;MAGGDSLCAMSADTPPARANPDDPADPQPTGGDRADETGSTEQPRETHKGPVTLRRGQVESTTTDQRLLDTRGPTDWVHADPWRVLRIQSEFVEGFGALAELGRAVSVFGSARISRDSAEYALGREVGRELVKAGYAVITGGGPGTMEAANRGACEANGVSVGLGIELPFEQGMNEWVDLGVNFRYFFARKTMFVKYAQGFIVLPGGFGTFDELFEALCLVQTRKVTSFPVVLVGTDYWGGLVDWLRSRVLAEGKIAEQDLSLFSLTDDPVEAVRIVREANETRRREVEEEATEAAAADSHRAERSGSPGAGRRRR
;
A
#
# COMPACT_ATOMS: atom_id res chain seq x y z
N MET A 1 57.81 -3.99 39.19
CA MET A 1 57.02 -4.15 40.41
C MET A 1 55.66 -4.54 39.97
N ALA A 2 55.34 -5.73 39.98
CA ALA A 2 54.68 -6.56 40.99
C ALA A 2 53.19 -6.26 40.88
N GLY A 3 52.35 -7.11 40.54
CA GLY A 3 52.04 -8.52 40.73
C GLY A 3 50.54 -8.52 40.81
N GLY A 4 49.86 -9.42 40.30
CA GLY A 4 49.65 -10.79 40.58
C GLY A 4 48.18 -11.00 40.78
N ASP A 5 47.76 -12.00 40.11
CA ASP A 5 47.00 -13.21 40.48
C ASP A 5 45.48 -13.03 40.68
N SER A 6 44.70 -13.66 39.81
CA SER A 6 44.37 -15.07 39.69
C SER A 6 43.51 -15.63 40.85
N LEU A 7 42.45 -16.29 40.45
CA LEU A 7 41.78 -17.49 41.00
C LEU A 7 40.26 -17.37 40.82
N CYS A 8 39.63 -18.06 39.93
CA CYS A 8 39.37 -19.50 39.82
C CYS A 8 38.45 -20.07 40.91
N ALA A 9 37.37 -20.65 40.43
CA ALA A 9 36.62 -21.82 40.90
C ALA A 9 35.68 -21.61 42.11
N MET A 10 34.52 -22.11 42.14
CA MET A 10 34.05 -23.49 42.09
C MET A 10 32.53 -23.54 42.20
N SER A 11 31.99 -24.44 41.50
CA SER A 11 30.61 -24.95 41.59
C SER A 11 30.26 -25.42 43.01
N ALA A 12 28.99 -25.21 43.37
CA ALA A 12 28.38 -26.03 44.39
C ALA A 12 26.99 -26.48 43.87
N ASP A 13 26.92 -27.76 43.54
CA ASP A 13 25.70 -28.53 43.36
C ASP A 13 24.88 -28.49 44.63
N THR A 14 23.63 -28.05 44.51
CA THR A 14 22.62 -28.26 45.57
C THR A 14 21.60 -29.28 45.03
N PRO A 15 21.42 -30.42 45.73
CA PRO A 15 20.46 -31.42 45.30
C PRO A 15 19.02 -30.96 45.52
N PRO A 16 18.05 -31.47 44.73
CA PRO A 16 16.64 -31.08 44.83
C PRO A 16 16.02 -31.54 46.15
N ALA A 17 15.27 -30.65 46.80
CA ALA A 17 14.52 -30.90 48.00
C ALA A 17 13.46 -32.01 47.77
N ARG A 18 13.39 -32.97 48.67
CA ARG A 18 12.39 -34.03 48.71
C ARG A 18 11.02 -33.43 49.01
N ALA A 19 10.01 -33.82 48.20
CA ALA A 19 8.63 -33.47 48.41
C ALA A 19 8.13 -34.04 49.75
N ASN A 20 7.39 -33.22 50.46
CA ASN A 20 6.74 -33.56 51.75
C ASN A 20 5.40 -34.23 51.44
N PRO A 21 5.06 -35.43 52.03
CA PRO A 21 3.85 -36.16 51.67
C PRO A 21 2.53 -35.59 52.25
N ASP A 22 2.57 -34.47 52.98
CA ASP A 22 1.38 -33.93 53.73
C ASP A 22 0.87 -32.58 53.20
N ASP A 23 1.18 -32.16 51.95
CA ASP A 23 0.55 -31.00 51.37
C ASP A 23 -0.81 -31.36 50.73
N PRO A 24 -1.89 -30.64 51.07
CA PRO A 24 -3.21 -30.90 50.51
C PRO A 24 -3.25 -30.54 49.01
N ALA A 25 -3.69 -31.49 48.21
CA ALA A 25 -3.89 -31.38 46.79
C ALA A 25 -4.72 -30.14 46.41
N ASP A 26 -4.12 -29.25 45.60
CA ASP A 26 -4.82 -28.17 44.89
C ASP A 26 -5.96 -28.77 44.04
N PRO A 27 -7.18 -28.17 44.08
CA PRO A 27 -8.27 -28.64 43.25
C PRO A 27 -8.00 -28.37 41.78
N GLN A 28 -7.94 -29.43 40.98
CA GLN A 28 -7.91 -29.33 39.54
C GLN A 28 -9.15 -28.56 39.02
N PRO A 29 -8.99 -27.63 38.08
CA PRO A 29 -10.16 -27.00 37.45
C PRO A 29 -10.89 -28.07 36.61
N THR A 30 -12.12 -28.31 36.95
CA THR A 30 -13.08 -29.10 36.19
C THR A 30 -13.20 -28.59 34.78
N GLY A 31 -13.14 -29.51 33.83
CA GLY A 31 -13.25 -29.24 32.41
C GLY A 31 -14.47 -28.41 32.05
N GLY A 32 -14.23 -27.18 31.66
CA GLY A 32 -15.14 -26.40 30.86
C GLY A 32 -14.72 -26.58 29.40
N ASP A 33 -15.67 -26.92 28.56
CA ASP A 33 -15.54 -27.06 27.11
C ASP A 33 -14.73 -25.91 26.54
N ARG A 34 -13.44 -26.13 26.27
CA ARG A 34 -12.69 -25.32 25.30
C ARG A 34 -13.17 -25.80 23.95
N ALA A 35 -14.09 -25.03 23.37
CA ALA A 35 -14.32 -25.05 21.95
C ALA A 35 -12.95 -24.97 21.28
N ASP A 36 -12.65 -25.97 20.50
CA ASP A 36 -11.45 -26.12 19.69
C ASP A 36 -11.49 -25.05 18.60
N GLU A 37 -10.93 -23.84 18.91
CA GLU A 37 -10.62 -22.83 17.92
C GLU A 37 -9.35 -23.24 17.14
N THR A 38 -9.29 -24.46 16.68
CA THR A 38 -8.48 -24.80 15.53
C THR A 38 -9.24 -24.31 14.31
N GLY A 39 -9.15 -23.01 14.06
CA GLY A 39 -9.38 -22.49 12.72
C GLY A 39 -8.47 -23.26 11.78
N SER A 40 -9.02 -24.30 11.15
CA SER A 40 -8.40 -24.97 10.03
C SER A 40 -8.22 -23.91 8.96
N THR A 41 -7.01 -23.33 8.88
CA THR A 41 -6.56 -22.60 7.69
C THR A 41 -6.54 -23.61 6.57
N GLU A 42 -7.69 -23.80 5.89
CA GLU A 42 -7.72 -24.53 4.63
C GLU A 42 -6.69 -23.85 3.73
N GLN A 43 -5.63 -24.58 3.39
CA GLN A 43 -4.65 -24.11 2.42
C GLN A 43 -5.40 -23.74 1.14
N PRO A 44 -5.09 -22.61 0.51
CA PRO A 44 -5.75 -22.21 -0.72
C PRO A 44 -5.62 -23.35 -1.73
N ARG A 45 -6.75 -23.75 -2.31
CA ARG A 45 -6.79 -24.86 -3.28
C ARG A 45 -6.08 -24.52 -4.57
N GLU A 46 -5.81 -23.25 -4.80
CA GLU A 46 -5.17 -22.70 -6.00
C GLU A 46 -4.43 -21.39 -5.67
N THR A 47 -3.21 -21.22 -6.18
CA THR A 47 -2.39 -20.01 -6.05
C THR A 47 -1.79 -19.64 -7.40
N HIS A 48 -1.77 -18.35 -7.72
CA HIS A 48 -1.16 -17.83 -8.93
C HIS A 48 0.24 -17.28 -8.66
N LYS A 49 1.23 -17.76 -9.42
CA LYS A 49 2.62 -17.28 -9.43
C LYS A 49 2.95 -16.69 -10.81
N GLY A 50 2.66 -15.40 -11.02
CA GLY A 50 2.73 -14.82 -12.35
C GLY A 50 1.80 -15.62 -13.31
N PRO A 51 2.30 -16.11 -14.46
CA PRO A 51 1.50 -16.89 -15.39
C PRO A 51 1.23 -18.35 -14.94
N VAL A 52 1.80 -18.78 -13.80
CA VAL A 52 1.70 -20.16 -13.33
C VAL A 52 0.61 -20.29 -12.28
N THR A 53 -0.29 -21.25 -12.48
CA THR A 53 -1.31 -21.65 -11.50
C THR A 53 -0.83 -22.89 -10.77
N LEU A 54 -0.71 -22.83 -9.44
CA LEU A 54 -0.34 -23.94 -8.57
C LEU A 54 -1.58 -24.46 -7.85
N ARG A 55 -1.73 -25.78 -7.77
CA ARG A 55 -2.88 -26.41 -7.13
C ARG A 55 -2.46 -27.52 -6.19
N ARG A 56 -3.23 -27.74 -5.14
CA ARG A 56 -3.07 -28.86 -4.17
C ARG A 56 -1.67 -28.83 -3.54
N GLY A 57 -0.95 -29.94 -3.60
CA GLY A 57 0.38 -30.10 -3.03
C GLY A 57 1.50 -29.29 -3.72
N GLN A 58 1.20 -28.56 -4.78
CA GLN A 58 2.14 -27.62 -5.43
C GLN A 58 2.07 -26.21 -4.87
N VAL A 59 1.05 -25.91 -4.05
CA VAL A 59 0.96 -24.61 -3.35
C VAL A 59 2.06 -24.53 -2.31
N GLU A 60 2.97 -23.57 -2.47
CA GLU A 60 4.09 -23.37 -1.55
C GLU A 60 3.61 -22.69 -0.26
N SER A 61 4.22 -23.05 0.87
CA SER A 61 3.93 -22.46 2.18
C SER A 61 4.61 -21.10 2.40
N THR A 62 5.48 -20.68 1.49
CA THR A 62 6.26 -19.44 1.60
C THR A 62 6.07 -18.56 0.37
N THR A 63 5.98 -17.24 0.57
CA THR A 63 5.92 -16.27 -0.51
C THR A 63 7.28 -15.92 -1.07
N THR A 64 7.29 -15.26 -2.23
CA THR A 64 8.52 -14.76 -2.87
C THR A 64 9.17 -13.67 -2.02
N ASP A 65 8.39 -12.77 -1.40
CA ASP A 65 8.90 -11.75 -0.48
C ASP A 65 9.50 -12.36 0.79
N GLN A 66 8.87 -13.38 1.38
CA GLN A 66 9.44 -14.09 2.53
C GLN A 66 10.81 -14.66 2.22
N ARG A 67 10.99 -15.27 1.04
CA ARG A 67 12.28 -15.80 0.60
C ARG A 67 13.30 -14.71 0.28
N LEU A 68 12.86 -13.53 -0.18
CA LEU A 68 13.72 -12.37 -0.41
C LEU A 68 14.26 -11.80 0.90
N LEU A 69 13.40 -11.73 1.93
CA LEU A 69 13.70 -11.09 3.21
C LEU A 69 14.33 -12.05 4.24
N ASP A 70 14.31 -13.37 3.99
CA ASP A 70 14.93 -14.35 4.90
C ASP A 70 16.44 -14.41 4.67
N THR A 71 17.18 -13.82 5.60
CA THR A 71 18.65 -13.73 5.59
C THR A 71 19.33 -14.82 6.43
N ARG A 72 18.56 -15.76 6.99
CA ARG A 72 19.07 -16.80 7.93
C ARG A 72 19.52 -18.10 7.25
N GLY A 73 19.40 -18.17 5.94
CA GLY A 73 19.82 -19.33 5.15
C GLY A 73 21.30 -19.31 4.76
N PRO A 74 21.82 -20.41 4.18
CA PRO A 74 23.17 -20.44 3.61
C PRO A 74 23.31 -19.40 2.50
N THR A 75 24.54 -18.89 2.29
CA THR A 75 24.86 -17.81 1.35
C THR A 75 24.65 -18.14 -0.14
N ASP A 76 24.12 -19.30 -0.46
CA ASP A 76 23.82 -19.75 -1.84
C ASP A 76 22.81 -18.82 -2.58
N TRP A 77 22.05 -18.04 -1.83
CA TRP A 77 21.15 -17.01 -2.39
C TRP A 77 21.89 -15.92 -3.17
N VAL A 78 23.14 -15.62 -2.80
CA VAL A 78 23.99 -14.61 -3.49
C VAL A 78 24.15 -14.96 -4.97
N HIS A 79 24.28 -16.25 -5.28
CA HIS A 79 24.44 -16.73 -6.65
C HIS A 79 23.11 -16.76 -7.45
N ALA A 80 21.98 -16.73 -6.75
CA ALA A 80 20.64 -16.67 -7.37
C ALA A 80 20.14 -15.23 -7.60
N ASP A 81 20.76 -14.22 -7.01
CA ASP A 81 20.35 -12.82 -7.06
C ASP A 81 20.23 -12.21 -8.47
N PRO A 82 21.13 -12.48 -9.44
CA PRO A 82 20.95 -11.95 -10.79
C PRO A 82 19.60 -12.34 -11.41
N TRP A 83 19.15 -13.58 -11.22
CA TRP A 83 17.86 -14.06 -11.70
C TRP A 83 16.68 -13.43 -10.95
N ARG A 84 16.86 -13.11 -9.68
CA ARG A 84 15.88 -12.40 -8.86
C ARG A 84 15.70 -10.97 -9.33
N VAL A 85 16.79 -10.25 -9.61
CA VAL A 85 16.78 -8.90 -10.18
C VAL A 85 16.00 -8.87 -11.50
N LEU A 86 16.25 -9.83 -12.40
CA LEU A 86 15.51 -9.94 -13.65
C LEU A 86 14.00 -10.17 -13.43
N ARG A 87 13.63 -10.96 -12.43
CA ARG A 87 12.23 -11.16 -12.04
C ARG A 87 11.58 -9.90 -11.51
N ILE A 88 12.29 -9.13 -10.68
CA ILE A 88 11.82 -7.83 -10.19
C ILE A 88 11.60 -6.88 -11.37
N GLN A 89 12.55 -6.81 -12.31
CA GLN A 89 12.42 -6.00 -13.50
C GLN A 89 11.23 -6.41 -14.35
N SER A 90 10.99 -7.72 -14.52
CA SER A 90 9.84 -8.19 -15.31
C SER A 90 8.51 -7.76 -14.72
N GLU A 91 8.36 -7.70 -13.39
CA GLU A 91 7.14 -7.21 -12.75
C GLU A 91 6.89 -5.71 -13.01
N PHE A 92 7.95 -4.90 -13.05
CA PHE A 92 7.82 -3.51 -13.48
C PHE A 92 7.41 -3.40 -14.94
N VAL A 93 8.01 -4.20 -15.83
CA VAL A 93 7.66 -4.19 -17.27
C VAL A 93 6.21 -4.64 -17.47
N GLU A 94 5.79 -5.72 -16.81
CA GLU A 94 4.42 -6.23 -16.86
C GLU A 94 3.42 -5.22 -16.31
N GLY A 95 3.69 -4.64 -15.13
CA GLY A 95 2.81 -3.65 -14.51
C GLY A 95 2.71 -2.36 -15.34
N PHE A 96 3.82 -1.84 -15.85
CA PHE A 96 3.82 -0.66 -16.72
C PHE A 96 3.11 -0.94 -18.04
N GLY A 97 3.33 -2.11 -18.64
CA GLY A 97 2.67 -2.50 -19.88
C GLY A 97 1.15 -2.66 -19.72
N ALA A 98 0.72 -3.37 -18.68
CA ALA A 98 -0.70 -3.62 -18.42
C ALA A 98 -1.50 -2.34 -18.10
N LEU A 99 -0.86 -1.36 -17.45
CA LEU A 99 -1.52 -0.14 -17.00
C LEU A 99 -1.25 1.08 -17.89
N ALA A 100 -0.48 0.92 -18.98
CA ALA A 100 -0.03 2.04 -19.82
C ALA A 100 -1.19 2.89 -20.39
N GLU A 101 -2.30 2.25 -20.73
CA GLU A 101 -3.47 2.89 -21.36
C GLU A 101 -4.64 3.10 -20.39
N LEU A 102 -4.43 2.93 -19.07
CA LEU A 102 -5.51 3.00 -18.08
C LEU A 102 -6.19 4.37 -18.03
N GLY A 103 -5.45 5.44 -18.32
CA GLY A 103 -5.98 6.79 -18.25
C GLY A 103 -6.08 7.32 -16.80
N ARG A 104 -7.15 8.09 -16.54
CA ARG A 104 -7.38 8.69 -15.21
C ARG A 104 -7.87 7.61 -14.24
N ALA A 105 -7.21 7.47 -13.11
CA ALA A 105 -7.56 6.47 -12.10
C ALA A 105 -7.35 6.99 -10.68
N VAL A 106 -8.07 6.41 -9.72
CA VAL A 106 -7.93 6.68 -8.29
C VAL A 106 -7.79 5.36 -7.55
N SER A 107 -6.86 5.29 -6.62
CA SER A 107 -6.68 4.10 -5.78
C SER A 107 -7.57 4.18 -4.54
N VAL A 108 -8.23 3.08 -4.23
CA VAL A 108 -9.11 2.95 -3.05
C VAL A 108 -8.55 1.86 -2.13
N PHE A 109 -8.31 2.24 -0.89
CA PHE A 109 -7.79 1.37 0.17
C PHE A 109 -8.78 1.23 1.32
N GLY A 110 -8.71 0.11 2.02
CA GLY A 110 -9.54 -0.16 3.20
C GLY A 110 -9.41 -1.60 3.67
N SER A 111 -10.26 -2.01 4.59
CA SER A 111 -10.20 -3.33 5.22
C SER A 111 -10.60 -4.46 4.27
N ALA A 112 -9.79 -5.52 4.24
CA ALA A 112 -10.13 -6.78 3.58
C ALA A 112 -11.13 -7.64 4.38
N ARG A 113 -11.46 -7.26 5.63
CA ARG A 113 -12.19 -8.10 6.60
C ARG A 113 -13.63 -7.70 6.82
N ILE A 114 -14.13 -6.67 6.14
CA ILE A 114 -15.51 -6.23 6.28
C ILE A 114 -16.47 -7.19 5.56
N SER A 115 -17.67 -7.36 6.14
CA SER A 115 -18.74 -8.15 5.53
C SER A 115 -19.39 -7.41 4.36
N ARG A 116 -19.87 -8.13 3.35
CA ARG A 116 -20.67 -7.60 2.24
C ARG A 116 -21.97 -6.88 2.69
N ASP A 117 -22.49 -7.21 3.87
CA ASP A 117 -23.69 -6.63 4.43
C ASP A 117 -23.41 -5.42 5.34
N SER A 118 -22.16 -5.02 5.52
CA SER A 118 -21.78 -3.89 6.38
C SER A 118 -22.02 -2.53 5.72
N ALA A 119 -22.23 -1.52 6.55
CA ALA A 119 -22.31 -0.13 6.10
C ALA A 119 -21.00 0.33 5.42
N GLU A 120 -19.85 -0.16 5.91
CA GLU A 120 -18.55 0.14 5.31
C GLU A 120 -18.43 -0.43 3.89
N TYR A 121 -18.97 -1.64 3.64
CA TYR A 121 -19.01 -2.20 2.29
C TYR A 121 -19.89 -1.36 1.35
N ALA A 122 -21.07 -0.96 1.82
CA ALA A 122 -21.94 -0.08 1.05
C ALA A 122 -21.28 1.27 0.72
N LEU A 123 -20.54 1.84 1.68
CA LEU A 123 -19.75 3.06 1.51
C LEU A 123 -18.64 2.88 0.45
N GLY A 124 -17.85 1.80 0.54
CA GLY A 124 -16.81 1.49 -0.44
C GLY A 124 -17.36 1.31 -1.86
N ARG A 125 -18.52 0.64 -1.98
CA ARG A 125 -19.23 0.46 -3.25
C ARG A 125 -19.72 1.80 -3.84
N GLU A 126 -20.20 2.70 -2.99
CA GLU A 126 -20.62 4.03 -3.44
C GLU A 126 -19.42 4.88 -3.88
N VAL A 127 -18.30 4.85 -3.16
CA VAL A 127 -17.04 5.49 -3.58
C VAL A 127 -16.63 5.03 -4.98
N GLY A 128 -16.63 3.71 -5.23
CA GLY A 128 -16.31 3.16 -6.56
C GLY A 128 -17.22 3.68 -7.65
N ARG A 129 -18.54 3.74 -7.39
CA ARG A 129 -19.54 4.26 -8.30
C ARG A 129 -19.34 5.75 -8.61
N GLU A 130 -19.13 6.57 -7.60
CA GLU A 130 -18.93 8.02 -7.75
C GLU A 130 -17.63 8.35 -8.49
N LEU A 131 -16.57 7.58 -8.29
CA LEU A 131 -15.31 7.69 -9.05
C LEU A 131 -15.55 7.49 -10.54
N VAL A 132 -16.30 6.46 -10.93
CA VAL A 132 -16.64 6.21 -12.34
C VAL A 132 -17.50 7.32 -12.92
N LYS A 133 -18.52 7.82 -12.19
CA LYS A 133 -19.32 8.98 -12.62
C LYS A 133 -18.46 10.23 -12.85
N ALA A 134 -17.37 10.38 -12.09
CA ALA A 134 -16.40 11.46 -12.24
C ALA A 134 -15.34 11.19 -13.35
N GLY A 135 -15.42 10.06 -14.05
CA GLY A 135 -14.56 9.69 -15.16
C GLY A 135 -13.21 9.09 -14.74
N TYR A 136 -13.16 8.43 -13.59
CA TYR A 136 -11.99 7.71 -13.13
C TYR A 136 -12.16 6.19 -13.21
N ALA A 137 -11.12 5.48 -13.59
CA ALA A 137 -10.98 4.08 -13.28
C ALA A 137 -10.69 3.88 -11.78
N VAL A 138 -11.08 2.75 -11.23
CA VAL A 138 -10.87 2.42 -9.81
C VAL A 138 -9.78 1.37 -9.68
N ILE A 139 -8.73 1.71 -8.95
CA ILE A 139 -7.64 0.78 -8.63
C ILE A 139 -7.79 0.33 -7.17
N THR A 140 -7.73 -0.98 -6.94
CA THR A 140 -7.69 -1.57 -5.60
C THR A 140 -6.62 -2.67 -5.53
N GLY A 141 -6.45 -3.26 -4.34
CA GLY A 141 -5.63 -4.46 -4.20
C GLY A 141 -6.25 -5.74 -4.79
N GLY A 142 -7.47 -5.68 -5.32
CA GLY A 142 -8.15 -6.83 -5.94
C GLY A 142 -8.70 -7.87 -4.97
N GLY A 143 -8.50 -7.72 -3.66
CA GLY A 143 -8.94 -8.65 -2.62
C GLY A 143 -10.40 -8.44 -2.18
N PRO A 144 -10.80 -9.07 -1.06
CA PRO A 144 -12.16 -8.97 -0.50
C PRO A 144 -12.40 -7.64 0.24
N GLY A 145 -13.57 -7.50 0.83
CA GLY A 145 -13.96 -6.41 1.70
C GLY A 145 -14.09 -5.08 0.95
N THR A 146 -13.43 -4.03 1.43
CA THR A 146 -13.46 -2.69 0.81
C THR A 146 -12.97 -2.70 -0.63
N MET A 147 -11.96 -3.49 -0.94
CA MET A 147 -11.42 -3.63 -2.29
C MET A 147 -12.48 -4.17 -3.25
N GLU A 148 -13.13 -5.26 -2.87
CA GLU A 148 -14.25 -5.83 -3.61
C GLU A 148 -15.41 -4.83 -3.74
N ALA A 149 -15.75 -4.13 -2.67
CA ALA A 149 -16.83 -3.15 -2.68
C ALA A 149 -16.58 -2.04 -3.71
N ALA A 150 -15.39 -1.46 -3.72
CA ALA A 150 -15.01 -0.41 -4.66
C ALA A 150 -14.96 -0.92 -6.11
N ASN A 151 -14.38 -2.10 -6.35
CA ASN A 151 -14.38 -2.74 -7.67
C ASN A 151 -15.80 -3.02 -8.16
N ARG A 152 -16.67 -3.53 -7.29
CA ARG A 152 -18.08 -3.76 -7.60
C ARG A 152 -18.81 -2.46 -7.97
N GLY A 153 -18.61 -1.40 -7.19
CA GLY A 153 -19.20 -0.08 -7.47
C GLY A 153 -18.76 0.47 -8.82
N ALA A 154 -17.49 0.28 -9.18
CA ALA A 154 -16.97 0.68 -10.49
C ALA A 154 -17.59 -0.13 -11.62
N CYS A 155 -17.62 -1.45 -11.51
CA CYS A 155 -18.19 -2.34 -12.51
C CYS A 155 -19.69 -2.07 -12.73
N GLU A 156 -20.48 -1.90 -11.66
CA GLU A 156 -21.92 -1.57 -11.73
C GLU A 156 -22.20 -0.21 -12.39
N ALA A 157 -21.24 0.71 -12.34
CA ALA A 157 -21.31 2.01 -13.03
C ALA A 157 -20.73 1.96 -14.46
N ASN A 158 -20.40 0.78 -14.99
CA ASN A 158 -19.78 0.55 -16.29
C ASN A 158 -18.42 1.26 -16.44
N GLY A 159 -17.65 1.39 -15.37
CA GLY A 159 -16.28 1.90 -15.36
C GLY A 159 -15.24 0.81 -15.36
N VAL A 160 -13.97 1.17 -15.54
CA VAL A 160 -12.83 0.25 -15.49
C VAL A 160 -12.46 -0.06 -14.04
N SER A 161 -12.47 -1.35 -13.71
CA SER A 161 -12.16 -1.88 -12.38
C SER A 161 -10.82 -2.63 -12.40
N VAL A 162 -9.85 -2.14 -11.64
CA VAL A 162 -8.47 -2.64 -11.63
C VAL A 162 -8.14 -3.28 -10.29
N GLY A 163 -7.50 -4.45 -10.34
CA GLY A 163 -6.97 -5.14 -9.18
C GLY A 163 -5.45 -5.30 -9.28
N LEU A 164 -4.71 -4.74 -8.32
CA LEU A 164 -3.28 -4.97 -8.17
C LEU A 164 -3.08 -5.96 -7.02
N GLY A 165 -3.08 -7.25 -7.33
CA GLY A 165 -2.90 -8.33 -6.37
C GLY A 165 -1.46 -8.48 -5.89
N ILE A 166 -1.30 -9.18 -4.78
CA ILE A 166 0.00 -9.57 -4.24
C ILE A 166 -0.03 -11.05 -3.85
N GLU A 167 1.07 -11.75 -4.05
CA GLU A 167 1.22 -13.12 -3.60
C GLU A 167 1.16 -13.17 -2.07
N LEU A 168 0.08 -13.71 -1.51
CA LEU A 168 -0.09 -13.93 -0.08
C LEU A 168 -0.34 -15.41 0.19
N PRO A 169 0.15 -15.95 1.34
CA PRO A 169 0.01 -17.38 1.66
C PRO A 169 -1.44 -17.85 1.81
N PHE A 170 -2.37 -16.91 2.04
CA PHE A 170 -3.74 -17.20 2.46
C PHE A 170 -4.82 -16.54 1.58
N GLU A 171 -4.48 -15.79 0.53
CA GLU A 171 -5.46 -15.14 -0.35
C GLU A 171 -5.76 -15.95 -1.61
N GLN A 172 -7.04 -16.01 -1.95
CA GLN A 172 -7.59 -16.82 -3.05
C GLN A 172 -7.88 -15.96 -4.29
N GLY A 173 -6.83 -15.40 -4.92
CA GLY A 173 -7.02 -14.71 -6.18
C GLY A 173 -7.70 -13.33 -6.06
N MET A 174 -8.11 -12.77 -7.19
CA MET A 174 -8.80 -11.49 -7.26
C MET A 174 -10.31 -11.66 -7.12
N ASN A 175 -10.99 -10.62 -6.61
CA ASN A 175 -12.45 -10.60 -6.56
C ASN A 175 -13.07 -10.59 -7.96
N GLU A 176 -14.31 -11.04 -8.06
CA GLU A 176 -15.04 -11.24 -9.33
C GLU A 176 -15.33 -9.96 -10.12
N TRP A 177 -15.15 -8.78 -9.50
CA TRP A 177 -15.46 -7.46 -10.09
C TRP A 177 -14.22 -6.78 -10.70
N VAL A 178 -13.09 -7.45 -10.78
CA VAL A 178 -11.87 -6.94 -11.40
C VAL A 178 -11.87 -7.24 -12.90
N ASP A 179 -11.83 -6.17 -13.73
CA ASP A 179 -11.72 -6.28 -15.19
C ASP A 179 -10.26 -6.45 -15.63
N LEU A 180 -9.36 -5.67 -15.05
CA LEU A 180 -7.92 -5.70 -15.31
C LEU A 180 -7.16 -6.06 -14.04
N GLY A 181 -6.61 -7.26 -13.99
CA GLY A 181 -5.89 -7.79 -12.86
C GLY A 181 -4.39 -7.98 -13.12
N VAL A 182 -3.55 -7.45 -12.24
CA VAL A 182 -2.09 -7.68 -12.25
C VAL A 182 -1.66 -8.26 -10.91
N ASN A 183 -1.06 -9.45 -10.91
CA ASN A 183 -0.55 -10.10 -9.71
C ASN A 183 0.95 -9.88 -9.56
N PHE A 184 1.35 -9.31 -8.45
CA PHE A 184 2.74 -9.04 -8.07
C PHE A 184 3.25 -10.07 -7.07
N ARG A 185 4.56 -10.34 -7.10
CA ARG A 185 5.27 -11.13 -6.09
C ARG A 185 5.96 -10.24 -5.07
N TYR A 186 6.26 -8.97 -5.46
CA TYR A 186 7.02 -8.03 -4.65
C TYR A 186 6.17 -6.81 -4.28
N PHE A 187 6.06 -6.54 -2.96
CA PHE A 187 5.29 -5.41 -2.44
C PHE A 187 5.73 -4.07 -3.03
N PHE A 188 7.04 -3.84 -3.14
CA PHE A 188 7.56 -2.57 -3.66
C PHE A 188 7.24 -2.35 -5.15
N ALA A 189 7.18 -3.39 -5.97
CA ALA A 189 6.75 -3.27 -7.36
C ALA A 189 5.28 -2.87 -7.44
N ARG A 190 4.41 -3.54 -6.67
CA ARG A 190 2.98 -3.24 -6.55
C ARG A 190 2.73 -1.82 -6.06
N LYS A 191 3.40 -1.38 -4.98
CA LYS A 191 3.29 -0.04 -4.41
C LYS A 191 3.60 1.06 -5.44
N THR A 192 4.65 0.86 -6.23
CA THR A 192 4.99 1.78 -7.32
C THR A 192 3.84 1.95 -8.31
N MET A 193 3.10 0.88 -8.63
CA MET A 193 1.95 0.96 -9.56
C MET A 193 0.79 1.75 -8.97
N PHE A 194 0.47 1.57 -7.68
CA PHE A 194 -0.56 2.36 -7.01
C PHE A 194 -0.28 3.86 -7.11
N VAL A 195 0.96 4.26 -6.82
CA VAL A 195 1.34 5.68 -6.85
C VAL A 195 1.43 6.22 -8.28
N LYS A 196 2.03 5.44 -9.21
CA LYS A 196 2.30 5.89 -10.57
C LYS A 196 1.02 6.12 -11.39
N TYR A 197 0.03 5.25 -11.24
CA TYR A 197 -1.16 5.27 -12.09
C TYR A 197 -2.37 5.92 -11.43
N ALA A 198 -2.35 6.16 -10.13
CA ALA A 198 -3.40 6.90 -9.47
C ALA A 198 -3.16 8.42 -9.51
N GLN A 199 -4.25 9.15 -9.59
CA GLN A 199 -4.30 10.61 -9.47
C GLN A 199 -4.78 11.08 -8.09
N GLY A 200 -4.83 10.17 -7.12
CA GLY A 200 -5.20 10.41 -5.73
C GLY A 200 -5.60 9.12 -5.04
N PHE A 201 -5.67 9.18 -3.72
CA PHE A 201 -6.07 8.05 -2.87
C PHE A 201 -7.34 8.39 -2.08
N ILE A 202 -8.28 7.45 -2.06
CA ILE A 202 -9.40 7.44 -1.13
C ILE A 202 -9.20 6.27 -0.18
N VAL A 203 -9.17 6.57 1.12
CA VAL A 203 -8.78 5.62 2.16
C VAL A 203 -9.92 5.45 3.15
N LEU A 204 -10.58 4.30 3.11
CA LEU A 204 -11.62 3.88 4.04
C LEU A 204 -11.00 3.21 5.27
N PRO A 205 -11.78 2.96 6.35
CA PRO A 205 -11.31 2.24 7.52
C PRO A 205 -10.59 0.93 7.16
N GLY A 206 -9.42 0.68 7.78
CA GLY A 206 -8.65 -0.50 7.44
C GLY A 206 -7.53 -0.83 8.41
N GLY A 207 -6.84 -1.93 8.16
CA GLY A 207 -5.74 -2.41 8.99
C GLY A 207 -4.35 -1.92 8.54
N PHE A 208 -3.31 -2.64 8.96
CA PHE A 208 -1.92 -2.27 8.70
C PHE A 208 -1.58 -2.06 7.22
N GLY A 209 -2.12 -2.87 6.31
CA GLY A 209 -1.90 -2.66 4.87
C GLY A 209 -2.51 -1.35 4.35
N THR A 210 -3.64 -0.92 4.93
CA THR A 210 -4.24 0.38 4.62
C THR A 210 -3.40 1.53 5.17
N PHE A 211 -2.90 1.41 6.40
CA PHE A 211 -1.98 2.40 6.99
C PHE A 211 -0.65 2.49 6.22
N ASP A 212 -0.11 1.38 5.78
CA ASP A 212 1.12 1.31 5.00
C ASP A 212 1.03 2.14 3.71
N GLU A 213 -0.04 1.97 2.93
CA GLU A 213 -0.27 2.76 1.71
C GLU A 213 -0.59 4.23 2.01
N LEU A 214 -1.35 4.49 3.08
CA LEU A 214 -1.66 5.86 3.51
C LEU A 214 -0.40 6.64 3.87
N PHE A 215 0.44 6.09 4.75
CA PHE A 215 1.65 6.79 5.20
C PHE A 215 2.72 6.89 4.11
N GLU A 216 2.81 5.92 3.21
CA GLU A 216 3.66 6.06 2.03
C GLU A 216 3.22 7.24 1.16
N ALA A 217 1.92 7.34 0.85
CA ALA A 217 1.37 8.47 0.10
C ALA A 217 1.68 9.81 0.78
N LEU A 218 1.42 9.92 2.09
CA LEU A 218 1.70 11.14 2.85
C LEU A 218 3.20 11.51 2.82
N CYS A 219 4.11 10.53 2.96
CA CYS A 219 5.55 10.76 2.83
C CYS A 219 5.94 11.24 1.44
N LEU A 220 5.38 10.67 0.38
CA LEU A 220 5.71 11.04 -1.00
C LEU A 220 5.21 12.45 -1.33
N VAL A 221 4.04 12.83 -0.82
CA VAL A 221 3.50 14.20 -1.00
C VAL A 221 4.28 15.21 -0.16
N GLN A 222 4.55 14.91 1.11
CA GLN A 222 5.35 15.77 2.00
C GLN A 222 6.74 16.06 1.43
N THR A 223 7.39 15.04 0.88
CA THR A 223 8.74 15.14 0.29
C THR A 223 8.74 15.67 -1.15
N ARG A 224 7.58 16.05 -1.67
CA ARG A 224 7.38 16.55 -3.05
C ARG A 224 7.86 15.59 -4.14
N LYS A 225 7.88 14.30 -3.85
CA LYS A 225 8.11 13.26 -4.87
C LYS A 225 6.90 13.10 -5.80
N VAL A 226 5.73 13.34 -5.25
CA VAL A 226 4.48 13.46 -5.99
C VAL A 226 3.86 14.81 -5.64
N THR A 227 3.54 15.60 -6.65
CA THR A 227 2.95 16.94 -6.47
C THR A 227 1.45 16.87 -6.71
N SER A 228 0.68 17.59 -5.87
CA SER A 228 -0.79 17.70 -5.99
C SER A 228 -1.49 16.34 -6.06
N PHE A 229 -1.18 15.46 -5.11
CA PHE A 229 -1.78 14.14 -5.00
C PHE A 229 -2.76 14.13 -3.83
N PRO A 230 -4.08 14.26 -4.09
CA PRO A 230 -5.07 14.31 -3.02
C PRO A 230 -5.16 12.97 -2.30
N VAL A 231 -5.15 13.02 -0.97
CA VAL A 231 -5.40 11.89 -0.07
C VAL A 231 -6.64 12.19 0.73
N VAL A 232 -7.70 11.39 0.58
CA VAL A 232 -8.97 11.60 1.27
C VAL A 232 -9.25 10.41 2.19
N LEU A 233 -9.36 10.69 3.48
CA LEU A 233 -9.77 9.74 4.50
C LEU A 233 -11.29 9.76 4.60
N VAL A 234 -11.94 8.63 4.43
CA VAL A 234 -13.40 8.52 4.54
C VAL A 234 -13.75 7.74 5.81
N GLY A 235 -14.57 8.34 6.67
CA GLY A 235 -14.93 7.80 7.98
C GLY A 235 -14.34 8.60 9.15
N THR A 236 -14.98 9.72 9.50
CA THR A 236 -14.50 10.64 10.56
C THR A 236 -14.41 9.96 11.92
N ASP A 237 -15.33 9.07 12.21
CA ASP A 237 -15.39 8.32 13.48
C ASP A 237 -14.17 7.39 13.63
N TYR A 238 -13.73 6.77 12.56
CA TYR A 238 -12.56 5.89 12.56
C TYR A 238 -11.24 6.69 12.54
N TRP A 239 -11.11 7.66 11.63
CA TRP A 239 -9.87 8.37 11.41
C TRP A 239 -9.61 9.51 12.40
N GLY A 240 -10.66 10.01 13.09
CA GLY A 240 -10.56 11.14 14.01
C GLY A 240 -9.50 10.94 15.08
N GLY A 241 -9.45 9.75 15.69
CA GLY A 241 -8.43 9.43 16.70
C GLY A 241 -6.99 9.49 16.18
N LEU A 242 -6.75 9.07 14.93
CA LEU A 242 -5.45 9.21 14.28
C LEU A 242 -5.10 10.69 14.03
N VAL A 243 -6.04 11.46 13.52
CA VAL A 243 -5.84 12.89 13.24
C VAL A 243 -5.56 13.65 14.52
N ASP A 244 -6.28 13.35 15.59
CA ASP A 244 -6.06 13.95 16.92
C ASP A 244 -4.68 13.57 17.49
N TRP A 245 -4.23 12.35 17.31
CA TRP A 245 -2.90 11.91 17.70
C TRP A 245 -1.82 12.62 16.88
N LEU A 246 -1.98 12.73 15.57
CA LEU A 246 -1.06 13.46 14.69
C LEU A 246 -0.92 14.91 15.15
N ARG A 247 -2.03 15.56 15.48
CA ARG A 247 -2.05 16.95 15.96
C ARG A 247 -1.49 17.10 17.37
N SER A 248 -1.95 16.29 18.33
CA SER A 248 -1.63 16.45 19.75
C SER A 248 -0.26 15.90 20.15
N ARG A 249 0.33 15.02 19.35
CA ARG A 249 1.64 14.40 19.61
C ARG A 249 2.66 14.69 18.52
N VAL A 250 2.40 14.28 17.30
CA VAL A 250 3.41 14.30 16.23
C VAL A 250 3.75 15.74 15.85
N LEU A 251 2.74 16.58 15.67
CA LEU A 251 2.93 18.01 15.42
C LEU A 251 3.47 18.74 16.64
N ALA A 252 2.89 18.53 17.82
CA ALA A 252 3.30 19.19 19.05
C ALA A 252 4.76 18.90 19.44
N GLU A 253 5.27 17.73 19.09
CA GLU A 253 6.67 17.36 19.28
C GLU A 253 7.58 17.75 18.10
N GLY A 254 7.06 18.46 17.11
CA GLY A 254 7.82 18.96 15.96
C GLY A 254 8.30 17.87 14.99
N LYS A 255 7.61 16.69 14.92
CA LYS A 255 7.95 15.61 13.99
C LYS A 255 7.38 15.86 12.60
N ILE A 256 6.32 16.66 12.51
CA ILE A 256 5.73 17.20 11.28
C ILE A 256 5.49 18.70 11.47
N ALA A 257 5.27 19.42 10.37
CA ALA A 257 4.88 20.82 10.37
C ALA A 257 3.35 20.97 10.31
N GLU A 258 2.82 22.14 10.69
CA GLU A 258 1.38 22.40 10.67
C GLU A 258 0.77 22.22 9.26
N GLN A 259 1.51 22.63 8.24
CA GLN A 259 1.14 22.45 6.84
C GLN A 259 0.98 20.97 6.42
N ASP A 260 1.65 20.04 7.10
CA ASP A 260 1.56 18.61 6.79
C ASP A 260 0.18 18.04 7.17
N LEU A 261 -0.56 18.67 8.06
CA LEU A 261 -1.94 18.31 8.36
C LEU A 261 -2.92 18.65 7.23
N SER A 262 -2.51 19.46 6.25
CA SER A 262 -3.29 19.74 5.04
C SER A 262 -3.01 18.75 3.88
N LEU A 263 -2.12 17.78 4.06
CA LEU A 263 -1.82 16.77 3.05
C LEU A 263 -2.96 15.77 2.82
N PHE A 264 -3.92 15.72 3.72
CA PHE A 264 -5.10 14.87 3.61
C PHE A 264 -6.37 15.65 3.99
N SER A 265 -7.48 15.18 3.46
CA SER A 265 -8.84 15.65 3.80
C SER A 265 -9.59 14.53 4.52
N LEU A 266 -10.57 14.89 5.35
CA LEU A 266 -11.40 13.97 6.12
C LEU A 266 -12.88 14.25 5.85
N THR A 267 -13.65 13.23 5.47
CA THR A 267 -15.10 13.34 5.21
C THR A 267 -15.81 12.02 5.49
N ASP A 268 -17.13 12.06 5.63
CA ASP A 268 -17.99 10.86 5.69
C ASP A 268 -18.76 10.64 4.39
N ASP A 269 -18.74 11.62 3.49
CA ASP A 269 -19.53 11.60 2.26
C ASP A 269 -18.67 11.13 1.05
N PRO A 270 -19.04 10.01 0.40
CA PRO A 270 -18.35 9.50 -0.78
C PRO A 270 -18.38 10.48 -1.96
N VAL A 271 -19.47 11.26 -2.14
CA VAL A 271 -19.56 12.27 -3.19
C VAL A 271 -18.57 13.39 -2.94
N GLU A 272 -18.47 13.85 -1.68
CA GLU A 272 -17.50 14.86 -1.26
C GLU A 272 -16.06 14.35 -1.43
N ALA A 273 -15.78 13.11 -1.07
CA ALA A 273 -14.44 12.51 -1.25
C ALA A 273 -13.99 12.56 -2.72
N VAL A 274 -14.88 12.18 -3.64
CA VAL A 274 -14.59 12.21 -5.08
C VAL A 274 -14.50 13.64 -5.60
N ARG A 275 -15.31 14.57 -5.08
CA ARG A 275 -15.25 16.00 -5.42
C ARG A 275 -13.89 16.59 -5.08
N ILE A 276 -13.35 16.31 -3.88
CA ILE A 276 -12.02 16.75 -3.44
C ILE A 276 -10.94 16.27 -4.41
N VAL A 277 -10.97 14.98 -4.75
CA VAL A 277 -10.01 14.40 -5.70
C VAL A 277 -10.11 15.08 -7.07
N ARG A 278 -11.32 15.27 -7.58
CA ARG A 278 -11.54 15.89 -8.89
C ARG A 278 -11.02 17.33 -8.93
N GLU A 279 -11.37 18.15 -7.95
CA GLU A 279 -10.97 19.56 -7.89
C GLU A 279 -9.45 19.73 -7.79
N ALA A 280 -8.79 18.91 -6.98
CA ALA A 280 -7.33 18.91 -6.89
C ALA A 280 -6.68 18.58 -8.25
N ASN A 281 -7.20 17.58 -8.95
CA ASN A 281 -6.68 17.17 -10.27
C ASN A 281 -6.98 18.22 -11.36
N GLU A 282 -8.12 18.88 -11.33
CA GLU A 282 -8.45 19.96 -12.26
C GLU A 282 -7.58 21.20 -12.03
N THR A 283 -7.27 21.52 -10.78
CA THR A 283 -6.35 22.59 -10.41
C THR A 283 -4.94 22.28 -10.93
N ARG A 284 -4.46 21.06 -10.66
CA ARG A 284 -3.15 20.63 -11.14
C ARG A 284 -3.02 20.67 -12.66
N ARG A 285 -4.06 20.24 -13.37
CA ARG A 285 -4.05 20.28 -14.83
C ARG A 285 -3.93 21.71 -15.34
N ARG A 286 -4.66 22.66 -14.75
CA ARG A 286 -4.56 24.09 -15.12
C ARG A 286 -3.16 24.64 -14.87
N GLU A 287 -2.55 24.35 -13.72
CA GLU A 287 -1.19 24.77 -13.41
C GLU A 287 -0.18 24.26 -14.45
N VAL A 288 -0.28 22.98 -14.84
CA VAL A 288 0.61 22.39 -15.87
C VAL A 288 0.38 23.03 -17.25
N GLU A 289 -0.86 23.32 -17.62
CA GLU A 289 -1.18 24.00 -18.88
C GLU A 289 -0.65 25.46 -18.90
N GLU A 290 -0.72 26.15 -17.77
CA GLU A 290 -0.15 27.50 -17.60
C GLU A 290 1.37 27.47 -17.67
N GLU A 291 2.03 26.60 -16.92
CA GLU A 291 3.51 26.41 -16.97
C GLU A 291 4.00 26.08 -18.39
N ALA A 292 3.29 25.21 -19.10
CA ALA A 292 3.64 24.85 -20.48
C ALA A 292 3.49 26.03 -21.44
N THR A 293 2.45 26.86 -21.26
CA THR A 293 2.22 28.06 -22.07
C THR A 293 3.28 29.11 -21.81
N GLU A 294 3.66 29.34 -20.57
CA GLU A 294 4.74 30.27 -20.19
C GLU A 294 6.09 29.81 -20.74
N ALA A 295 6.39 28.51 -20.64
CA ALA A 295 7.63 27.95 -21.19
C ALA A 295 7.71 28.13 -22.71
N ALA A 296 6.61 27.89 -23.44
CA ALA A 296 6.54 28.10 -24.89
C ALA A 296 6.71 29.57 -25.29
N ALA A 297 6.14 30.51 -24.52
CA ALA A 297 6.31 31.93 -24.72
C ALA A 297 7.75 32.38 -24.48
N ALA A 298 8.40 31.86 -23.42
CA ALA A 298 9.80 32.15 -23.12
C ALA A 298 10.75 31.65 -24.22
N ASP A 299 10.51 30.45 -24.77
CA ASP A 299 11.30 29.87 -25.86
C ASP A 299 11.13 30.67 -27.17
N SER A 300 9.93 31.15 -27.51
CA SER A 300 9.70 32.00 -28.68
C SER A 300 10.42 33.35 -28.56
N HIS A 301 10.37 33.99 -27.40
CA HIS A 301 11.14 35.23 -27.16
C HIS A 301 12.66 35.00 -27.22
N ARG A 302 13.14 33.85 -26.81
CA ARG A 302 14.57 33.49 -26.92
C ARG A 302 15.00 33.27 -28.36
N ALA A 303 14.15 32.63 -29.17
CA ALA A 303 14.39 32.44 -30.60
C ALA A 303 14.42 33.77 -31.40
N GLU A 304 13.51 34.69 -31.09
CA GLU A 304 13.48 36.02 -31.68
C GLU A 304 14.75 36.85 -31.38
N ARG A 305 15.23 36.76 -30.12
CA ARG A 305 16.48 37.45 -29.71
C ARG A 305 17.73 36.85 -30.32
N SER A 306 17.76 35.57 -30.63
CA SER A 306 18.91 34.89 -31.27
C SER A 306 18.90 35.00 -32.79
N GLY A 307 17.77 35.32 -33.40
CA GLY A 307 17.58 35.44 -34.85
C GLY A 307 17.85 36.85 -35.44
N SER A 308 18.32 37.83 -34.65
CA SER A 308 18.65 39.16 -35.19
C SER A 308 19.97 39.07 -36.03
N PRO A 309 19.95 39.20 -37.37
CA PRO A 309 21.16 39.15 -38.19
C PRO A 309 21.97 40.40 -37.91
N GLY A 310 23.20 40.21 -37.44
CA GLY A 310 24.17 41.29 -37.25
C GLY A 310 24.28 42.16 -38.50
N ALA A 311 23.94 43.41 -38.36
CA ALA A 311 24.07 44.42 -39.40
C ALA A 311 25.47 44.38 -40.01
N GLY A 312 25.54 44.04 -41.29
CA GLY A 312 26.75 43.92 -42.05
C GLY A 312 27.58 45.21 -41.99
N ARG A 313 28.73 45.11 -41.37
CA ARG A 313 29.80 46.12 -41.56
C ARG A 313 30.24 46.10 -43.00
N ARG A 314 29.65 46.96 -43.83
CA ARG A 314 30.26 47.35 -45.10
C ARG A 314 31.57 48.05 -44.80
N ARG A 315 32.71 47.43 -45.09
CA ARG A 315 34.01 48.10 -45.24
C ARG A 315 34.05 48.68 -46.62
N ARG A 316 34.36 49.97 -46.73
CA ARG A 316 34.91 50.64 -47.88
C ARG A 316 36.40 50.42 -47.87
#